data_0829606e5f99329a1ead75b1324b5b7b
#
_entry.id   0829606e5f99329a1ead75b1324b5b7b
#
_cell.length_a   1.000
_cell.length_b   1.000
_cell.length_c   1.000
_cell.angle_alpha   90.00
_cell.angle_beta   90.00
_cell.angle_gamma   90.00
#
_symmetry.space_group_name_H-M   'P 1'
#
loop_
_entity.id
_entity.type
_entity.pdbx_description
1 polymer ?
#
loop_
_entity_poly.entity_id
_entity_poly.type
_entity_poly.pdbx_seq_one_letter_code
_entity_poly.pdbx_strand_id
1 'polypeptide(L)'
;ILGESGTGKSFLAKLIHKHSKKAQTSFFEENMATVPEAIAEALLFGTKKGVFTGAENRIGLVEAATNGTLFLDEITEAPVAVQAKLLRVISEKAYRPLGATEEKIANIRLITASNVNLQSALENKTLREDLYYRISPLTLKIPSLNERKDDIPLLIQYFVNKRKKTSQYIENTKKRMFRQLSEELM
;
A
#
# COMPACT_ATOMS: atom_id res chain seq x y z
N ILE A 1 11.28 0.48 -1.37
CA ILE A 1 11.72 0.56 0.03
C ILE A 1 12.06 -0.85 0.50
N LEU A 2 13.26 -1.03 1.07
CA LEU A 2 13.71 -2.32 1.60
C LEU A 2 13.92 -2.21 3.12
N GLY A 3 13.59 -3.27 3.86
CA GLY A 3 13.81 -3.36 5.29
C GLY A 3 13.03 -4.49 5.94
N GLU A 4 13.51 -4.99 7.06
CA GLU A 4 12.86 -6.05 7.82
C GLU A 4 11.40 -5.70 8.19
N SER A 5 10.61 -6.71 8.55
CA SER A 5 9.26 -6.49 9.04
C SER A 5 9.29 -5.58 10.28
N GLY A 6 8.35 -4.64 10.39
CA GLY A 6 8.27 -3.72 11.52
C GLY A 6 9.22 -2.51 11.49
N THR A 7 10.10 -2.37 10.49
CA THR A 7 11.06 -1.25 10.41
C THR A 7 10.42 0.11 10.09
N GLY A 8 9.15 0.12 9.66
CA GLY A 8 8.43 1.36 9.35
C GLY A 8 8.33 1.67 7.86
N LYS A 9 8.38 0.66 6.97
CA LYS A 9 8.27 0.82 5.50
C LYS A 9 7.03 1.62 5.09
N SER A 10 5.85 1.25 5.60
CA SER A 10 4.58 1.95 5.32
C SER A 10 4.57 3.38 5.85
N PHE A 11 5.19 3.63 7.01
CA PHE A 11 5.33 4.99 7.54
C PHE A 11 6.19 5.85 6.63
N LEU A 12 7.33 5.33 6.17
CA LEU A 12 8.20 6.03 5.23
C LEU A 12 7.49 6.30 3.89
N ALA A 13 6.73 5.35 3.35
CA ALA A 13 5.96 5.54 2.12
C ALA A 13 4.95 6.69 2.26
N LYS A 14 4.22 6.77 3.38
CA LYS A 14 3.30 7.89 3.69
C LYS A 14 4.04 9.22 3.82
N LEU A 15 5.21 9.23 4.44
CA LEU A 15 6.04 10.41 4.57
C LEU A 15 6.54 10.91 3.20
N ILE A 16 7.01 10.00 2.34
CA ILE A 16 7.42 10.31 0.97
C ILE A 16 6.26 10.91 0.16
N HIS A 17 5.05 10.36 0.29
CA HIS A 17 3.87 10.92 -0.35
C HIS A 17 3.58 12.33 0.17
N LYS A 18 3.51 12.51 1.50
CA LYS A 18 3.19 13.78 2.16
C LYS A 18 4.15 14.92 1.78
N HIS A 19 5.42 14.60 1.54
CA HIS A 19 6.45 15.57 1.15
C HIS A 19 6.68 15.65 -0.37
N SER A 20 5.75 15.13 -1.18
CA SER A 20 5.85 15.16 -2.63
C SER A 20 4.89 16.19 -3.26
N LYS A 21 5.08 16.43 -4.56
CA LYS A 21 4.12 17.23 -5.35
C LYS A 21 2.70 16.64 -5.38
N LYS A 22 2.54 15.39 -4.95
CA LYS A 22 1.26 14.68 -4.88
C LYS A 22 0.67 14.63 -3.46
N ALA A 23 1.18 15.41 -2.51
CA ALA A 23 0.78 15.40 -1.09
C ALA A 23 -0.73 15.63 -0.86
N GLN A 24 -1.40 16.33 -1.76
CA GLN A 24 -2.84 16.62 -1.70
C GLN A 24 -3.69 15.64 -2.52
N THR A 25 -3.07 14.62 -3.12
CA THR A 25 -3.78 13.61 -3.90
C THR A 25 -4.01 12.35 -3.09
N SER A 26 -4.73 11.38 -3.66
CA SER A 26 -5.01 10.10 -3.00
C SER A 26 -3.74 9.28 -2.73
N PHE A 27 -3.73 8.60 -1.60
CA PHE A 27 -2.73 7.60 -1.24
C PHE A 27 -3.44 6.29 -0.93
N PHE A 28 -3.20 5.29 -1.74
CA PHE A 28 -3.71 3.93 -1.53
C PHE A 28 -2.57 3.02 -1.12
N GLU A 29 -2.84 2.16 -0.16
CA GLU A 29 -1.90 1.20 0.41
C GLU A 29 -2.50 -0.19 0.36
N GLU A 30 -1.74 -1.16 -0.12
CA GLU A 30 -2.12 -2.57 -0.12
C GLU A 30 -0.92 -3.44 0.20
N ASN A 31 -1.13 -4.47 1.01
CA ASN A 31 -0.10 -5.46 1.34
C ASN A 31 -0.37 -6.75 0.55
N MET A 32 0.51 -7.03 -0.41
CA MET A 32 0.35 -8.17 -1.31
C MET A 32 0.43 -9.53 -0.61
N ALA A 33 1.09 -9.62 0.55
CA ALA A 33 1.14 -10.85 1.33
C ALA A 33 -0.23 -11.22 1.97
N THR A 34 -1.13 -10.25 2.14
CA THR A 34 -2.46 -10.50 2.73
C THR A 34 -3.55 -10.71 1.68
N VAL A 35 -3.26 -10.45 0.42
CA VAL A 35 -4.23 -10.57 -0.68
C VAL A 35 -4.19 -11.99 -1.24
N PRO A 36 -5.30 -12.75 -1.19
CA PRO A 36 -5.37 -14.04 -1.86
C PRO A 36 -5.07 -13.92 -3.36
N GLU A 37 -4.26 -14.82 -3.90
CA GLU A 37 -3.85 -14.82 -5.31
C GLU A 37 -5.04 -14.71 -6.27
N ALA A 38 -6.11 -15.45 -5.99
CA ALA A 38 -7.32 -15.51 -6.83
C ALA A 38 -8.02 -14.15 -7.04
N ILE A 39 -7.84 -13.19 -6.12
CA ILE A 39 -8.48 -11.88 -6.20
C ILE A 39 -7.50 -10.73 -6.42
N ALA A 40 -6.20 -10.98 -6.34
CA ALA A 40 -5.15 -9.95 -6.42
C ALA A 40 -5.25 -9.13 -7.71
N GLU A 41 -5.50 -9.79 -8.83
CA GLU A 41 -5.63 -9.14 -10.13
C GLU A 41 -6.89 -8.27 -10.20
N ALA A 42 -8.02 -8.77 -9.72
CA ALA A 42 -9.30 -8.05 -9.67
C ALA A 42 -9.21 -6.83 -8.73
N LEU A 43 -8.55 -6.97 -7.58
CA LEU A 43 -8.34 -5.90 -6.61
C LEU A 43 -7.51 -4.76 -7.22
N LEU A 44 -6.42 -5.08 -7.90
CA LEU A 44 -5.52 -4.06 -8.44
C LEU A 44 -6.05 -3.41 -9.72
N PHE A 45 -6.59 -4.19 -10.65
CA PHE A 45 -6.95 -3.69 -11.99
C PHE A 45 -8.45 -3.52 -12.21
N GLY A 46 -9.28 -4.02 -11.28
CA GLY A 46 -10.74 -3.98 -11.40
C GLY A 46 -11.31 -5.05 -12.33
N THR A 47 -12.63 -5.13 -12.38
CA THR A 47 -13.38 -6.10 -13.16
C THR A 47 -14.48 -5.47 -13.98
N LYS A 48 -14.80 -6.05 -15.12
CA LYS A 48 -16.03 -5.82 -15.86
C LYS A 48 -17.07 -6.90 -15.55
N LYS A 49 -18.34 -6.52 -15.60
CA LYS A 49 -19.46 -7.43 -15.41
C LYS A 49 -19.35 -8.62 -16.38
N GLY A 50 -19.52 -9.83 -15.87
CA GLY A 50 -19.57 -11.06 -16.68
C GLY A 50 -18.20 -11.69 -16.98
N VAL A 51 -17.09 -11.20 -16.43
CA VAL A 51 -15.76 -11.82 -16.63
C VAL A 51 -15.67 -13.19 -15.94
N PHE A 52 -16.42 -13.38 -14.86
CA PHE A 52 -16.67 -14.67 -14.19
C PHE A 52 -18.05 -14.64 -13.53
N THR A 53 -18.55 -15.80 -13.06
CA THR A 53 -19.86 -15.90 -12.40
C THR A 53 -19.94 -14.97 -11.20
N GLY A 54 -20.91 -14.03 -11.19
CA GLY A 54 -21.09 -13.03 -10.14
C GLY A 54 -20.18 -11.82 -10.24
N ALA A 55 -19.37 -11.70 -11.30
CA ALA A 55 -18.54 -10.51 -11.49
C ALA A 55 -19.40 -9.28 -11.80
N GLU A 56 -19.13 -8.22 -11.04
CA GLU A 56 -19.69 -6.88 -11.25
C GLU A 56 -18.61 -5.91 -11.75
N ASN A 57 -19.04 -4.75 -12.22
CA ASN A 57 -18.11 -3.67 -12.52
C ASN A 57 -17.49 -3.15 -11.22
N ARG A 58 -16.18 -3.33 -11.05
CA ARG A 58 -15.43 -2.83 -9.89
C ARG A 58 -14.21 -2.05 -10.35
N ILE A 59 -14.01 -0.90 -9.74
CA ILE A 59 -12.82 -0.08 -9.91
C ILE A 59 -11.67 -0.72 -9.13
N GLY A 60 -10.51 -0.91 -9.78
CA GLY A 60 -9.31 -1.40 -9.13
C GLY A 60 -8.47 -0.29 -8.49
N LEU A 61 -7.51 -0.68 -7.64
CA LEU A 61 -6.62 0.26 -6.96
C LEU A 61 -5.79 1.11 -7.92
N VAL A 62 -5.40 0.58 -9.07
CA VAL A 62 -4.66 1.32 -10.10
C VAL A 62 -5.49 2.49 -10.64
N GLU A 63 -6.79 2.28 -10.89
CA GLU A 63 -7.70 3.34 -11.33
C GLU A 63 -7.95 4.36 -10.22
N ALA A 64 -8.24 3.87 -9.01
CA ALA A 64 -8.48 4.72 -7.84
C ALA A 64 -7.28 5.62 -7.49
N ALA A 65 -6.05 5.11 -7.70
CA ALA A 65 -4.81 5.83 -7.46
C ALA A 65 -4.39 6.75 -8.61
N THR A 66 -5.18 6.87 -9.67
CA THR A 66 -4.83 7.73 -10.82
C THR A 66 -4.62 9.18 -10.35
N ASN A 67 -3.52 9.78 -10.79
CA ASN A 67 -2.98 11.06 -10.34
C ASN A 67 -2.50 11.10 -8.88
N GLY A 68 -2.63 10.00 -8.13
CA GLY A 68 -2.19 9.82 -6.75
C GLY A 68 -0.96 8.95 -6.61
N THR A 69 -0.88 8.29 -5.46
CA THR A 69 0.19 7.34 -5.11
C THR A 69 -0.44 5.99 -4.75
N LEU A 70 0.09 4.94 -5.34
CA LEU A 70 -0.18 3.55 -4.95
C LEU A 70 1.06 3.00 -4.25
N PHE A 71 0.91 2.56 -3.02
CA PHE A 71 1.94 1.88 -2.25
C PHE A 71 1.59 0.40 -2.16
N LEU A 72 2.49 -0.45 -2.66
CA LEU A 72 2.38 -1.91 -2.58
C LEU A 72 3.46 -2.43 -1.64
N ASP A 73 3.04 -2.90 -0.47
CA ASP A 73 3.92 -3.58 0.48
C ASP A 73 4.06 -5.04 0.10
N GLU A 74 5.21 -5.62 0.41
CA GLU A 74 5.60 -7.00 0.10
C GLU A 74 5.38 -7.36 -1.39
N ILE A 75 5.95 -6.55 -2.29
CA ILE A 75 5.78 -6.70 -3.75
C ILE A 75 6.24 -8.06 -4.27
N THR A 76 7.18 -8.72 -3.59
CA THR A 76 7.67 -10.06 -3.93
C THR A 76 6.63 -11.17 -3.73
N GLU A 77 5.57 -10.88 -2.96
CA GLU A 77 4.42 -11.77 -2.74
C GLU A 77 3.31 -11.59 -3.78
N ALA A 78 3.44 -10.59 -4.66
CA ALA A 78 2.46 -10.38 -5.73
C ALA A 78 2.55 -11.52 -6.75
N PRO A 79 1.40 -12.11 -7.19
CA PRO A 79 1.39 -13.12 -8.23
C PRO A 79 2.08 -12.65 -9.51
N VAL A 80 2.76 -13.56 -10.22
CA VAL A 80 3.53 -13.24 -11.44
C VAL A 80 2.65 -12.56 -12.52
N ALA A 81 1.38 -12.95 -12.63
CA ALA A 81 0.42 -12.32 -13.54
C ALA A 81 0.17 -10.84 -13.17
N VAL A 82 0.05 -10.54 -11.88
CA VAL A 82 -0.09 -9.18 -11.37
C VAL A 82 1.18 -8.36 -11.65
N GLN A 83 2.35 -8.94 -11.43
CA GLN A 83 3.64 -8.28 -11.71
C GLN A 83 3.77 -7.89 -13.18
N ALA A 84 3.37 -8.76 -14.11
CA ALA A 84 3.39 -8.48 -15.56
C ALA A 84 2.47 -7.30 -15.92
N LYS A 85 1.29 -7.20 -15.32
CA LYS A 85 0.37 -6.08 -15.54
C LYS A 85 0.86 -4.79 -14.88
N LEU A 86 1.47 -4.86 -13.69
CA LEU A 86 2.10 -3.70 -13.04
C LEU A 86 3.23 -3.13 -13.89
N LEU A 87 4.03 -3.97 -14.53
CA LEU A 87 5.07 -3.52 -15.44
C LEU A 87 4.48 -2.65 -16.57
N ARG A 88 3.34 -3.03 -17.17
CA ARG A 88 2.65 -2.22 -18.18
C ARG A 88 2.18 -0.88 -17.62
N VAL A 89 1.59 -0.88 -16.42
CA VAL A 89 1.17 0.36 -15.74
C VAL A 89 2.33 1.34 -15.60
N ILE A 90 3.51 0.84 -15.19
CA ILE A 90 4.68 1.69 -14.93
C ILE A 90 5.31 2.17 -16.24
N SER A 91 5.40 1.30 -17.24
CA SER A 91 6.13 1.55 -18.49
C SER A 91 5.28 2.32 -19.52
N GLU A 92 4.02 1.94 -19.67
CA GLU A 92 3.11 2.43 -20.70
C GLU A 92 2.07 3.40 -20.15
N LYS A 93 1.96 3.51 -18.83
CA LYS A 93 0.88 4.24 -18.11
C LYS A 93 -0.50 3.75 -18.55
N ALA A 94 -0.59 2.49 -18.93
CA ALA A 94 -1.81 1.85 -19.42
C ALA A 94 -2.06 0.55 -18.66
N TYR A 95 -3.33 0.22 -18.48
CA TYR A 95 -3.77 -1.05 -17.92
C TYR A 95 -5.12 -1.44 -18.52
N ARG A 96 -5.49 -2.71 -18.35
CA ARG A 96 -6.78 -3.21 -18.78
C ARG A 96 -7.47 -3.92 -17.61
N PRO A 97 -8.68 -3.48 -17.21
CA PRO A 97 -9.50 -4.23 -16.25
C PRO A 97 -9.78 -5.66 -16.73
N LEU A 98 -9.99 -6.58 -15.80
CA LEU A 98 -10.35 -7.95 -16.15
C LEU A 98 -11.67 -7.97 -16.94
N GLY A 99 -11.67 -8.68 -18.07
CA GLY A 99 -12.83 -8.76 -18.97
C GLY A 99 -13.09 -7.52 -19.82
N ALA A 100 -12.26 -6.47 -19.71
CA ALA A 100 -12.36 -5.33 -20.60
C ALA A 100 -11.56 -5.54 -21.90
N THR A 101 -12.06 -5.03 -23.01
CA THR A 101 -11.37 -4.99 -24.30
C THR A 101 -10.53 -3.70 -24.44
N GLU A 102 -10.98 -2.64 -23.81
CA GLU A 102 -10.36 -1.31 -23.88
C GLU A 102 -9.29 -1.12 -22.82
N GLU A 103 -8.24 -0.41 -23.18
CA GLU A 103 -7.21 0.03 -22.24
C GLU A 103 -7.61 1.33 -21.58
N LYS A 104 -7.18 1.50 -20.33
CA LYS A 104 -7.33 2.73 -19.57
C LYS A 104 -5.95 3.32 -19.25
N ILE A 105 -5.88 4.63 -19.17
CA ILE A 105 -4.67 5.34 -18.76
C ILE A 105 -4.62 5.43 -17.23
N ALA A 106 -3.47 5.12 -16.63
CA ALA A 106 -3.20 5.26 -15.21
C ALA A 106 -1.90 6.03 -14.97
N ASN A 107 -2.00 7.29 -14.61
CA ASN A 107 -0.84 8.10 -14.24
C ASN A 107 -0.63 8.05 -12.73
N ILE A 108 -0.11 6.93 -12.23
CA ILE A 108 0.15 6.71 -10.80
C ILE A 108 1.62 6.98 -10.44
N ARG A 109 1.85 7.37 -9.19
CA ARG A 109 3.16 7.23 -8.55
C ARG A 109 3.17 5.91 -7.80
N LEU A 110 3.99 4.96 -8.24
CA LEU A 110 4.15 3.69 -7.55
C LEU A 110 5.28 3.79 -6.51
N ILE A 111 5.01 3.33 -5.30
CA ILE A 111 6.00 3.04 -4.26
C ILE A 111 5.85 1.57 -3.92
N THR A 112 6.94 0.83 -3.86
CA THR A 112 6.92 -0.59 -3.47
C THR A 112 7.80 -0.81 -2.26
N ALA A 113 7.47 -1.83 -1.48
CA ALA A 113 8.31 -2.26 -0.39
C ALA A 113 8.46 -3.79 -0.36
N SER A 114 9.54 -4.26 0.26
CA SER A 114 9.79 -5.68 0.51
C SER A 114 10.63 -5.85 1.77
N ASN A 115 10.37 -6.92 2.51
CA ASN A 115 11.21 -7.40 3.60
C ASN A 115 12.23 -8.44 3.13
N VAL A 116 12.09 -8.95 1.91
CA VAL A 116 12.97 -9.93 1.29
C VAL A 116 14.07 -9.22 0.51
N ASN A 117 15.26 -9.81 0.49
CA ASN A 117 16.32 -9.36 -0.41
C ASN A 117 15.87 -9.58 -1.86
N LEU A 118 15.85 -8.50 -2.64
CA LEU A 118 15.37 -8.53 -4.04
C LEU A 118 16.22 -9.44 -4.93
N GLN A 119 17.52 -9.58 -4.64
CA GLN A 119 18.38 -10.52 -5.39
C GLN A 119 17.93 -11.96 -5.18
N SER A 120 17.65 -12.34 -3.93
CA SER A 120 17.11 -13.67 -3.62
C SER A 120 15.73 -13.90 -4.24
N ALA A 121 14.89 -12.84 -4.30
CA ALA A 121 13.59 -12.93 -4.95
C ALA A 121 13.70 -13.17 -6.47
N LEU A 122 14.71 -12.58 -7.13
CA LEU A 122 15.00 -12.85 -8.54
C LEU A 122 15.48 -14.29 -8.75
N GLU A 123 16.42 -14.77 -7.94
CA GLU A 123 16.96 -16.13 -8.01
C GLU A 123 15.85 -17.18 -7.80
N ASN A 124 14.95 -16.94 -6.87
CA ASN A 124 13.79 -17.80 -6.58
C ASN A 124 12.62 -17.58 -7.56
N LYS A 125 12.73 -16.66 -8.50
CA LYS A 125 11.69 -16.32 -9.50
C LYS A 125 10.35 -15.85 -8.87
N THR A 126 10.37 -15.36 -7.63
CA THR A 126 9.22 -14.73 -6.99
C THR A 126 9.06 -13.28 -7.44
N LEU A 127 10.12 -12.66 -7.96
CA LEU A 127 10.10 -11.36 -8.59
C LEU A 127 10.58 -11.47 -10.03
N ARG A 128 9.81 -10.90 -10.96
CA ARG A 128 10.22 -10.82 -12.37
C ARG A 128 11.36 -9.83 -12.53
N GLU A 129 12.34 -10.19 -13.32
CA GLU A 129 13.52 -9.38 -13.59
C GLU A 129 13.17 -8.04 -14.28
N ASP A 130 12.25 -8.06 -15.24
CA ASP A 130 11.80 -6.87 -15.96
C ASP A 130 11.09 -5.87 -15.03
N LEU A 131 10.27 -6.36 -14.09
CA LEU A 131 9.64 -5.52 -13.08
C LEU A 131 10.68 -4.97 -12.09
N TYR A 132 11.62 -5.79 -11.64
CA TYR A 132 12.69 -5.37 -10.74
C TYR A 132 13.43 -4.14 -11.27
N TYR A 133 13.93 -4.18 -12.51
CA TYR A 133 14.64 -3.03 -13.09
C TYR A 133 13.76 -1.79 -13.22
N ARG A 134 12.46 -1.96 -13.27
CA ARG A 134 11.54 -0.83 -13.40
C ARG A 134 11.15 -0.19 -12.09
N ILE A 135 11.07 -0.97 -10.98
CA ILE A 135 10.70 -0.47 -9.64
C ILE A 135 11.90 -0.06 -8.79
N SER A 136 13.13 -0.46 -9.15
CA SER A 136 14.34 -0.27 -8.35
C SER A 136 15.29 0.88 -8.76
N PRO A 137 14.95 1.81 -9.67
CA PRO A 137 15.86 2.94 -10.00
C PRO A 137 16.24 3.77 -8.78
N LEU A 138 15.36 3.86 -7.78
CA LEU A 138 15.62 4.49 -6.50
C LEU A 138 15.26 3.52 -5.38
N THR A 139 16.28 3.03 -4.68
CA THR A 139 16.12 2.12 -3.55
C THR A 139 16.48 2.80 -2.25
N LEU A 140 15.56 2.74 -1.29
CA LEU A 140 15.77 3.21 0.09
C LEU A 140 15.81 2.00 1.01
N LYS A 141 16.90 1.82 1.74
CA LYS A 141 17.03 0.76 2.74
C LYS A 141 16.79 1.36 4.13
N ILE A 142 15.83 0.80 4.86
CA ILE A 142 15.59 1.12 6.26
C ILE A 142 16.39 0.13 7.11
N PRO A 143 17.33 0.61 7.96
CA PRO A 143 18.08 -0.27 8.84
C PRO A 143 17.14 -0.96 9.86
N SER A 144 17.51 -2.14 10.29
CA SER A 144 16.83 -2.84 11.39
C SER A 144 16.95 -2.05 12.70
N LEU A 145 16.10 -2.34 13.67
CA LEU A 145 16.16 -1.66 14.97
C LEU A 145 17.49 -1.93 15.70
N ASN A 146 18.09 -3.08 15.46
CA ASN A 146 19.39 -3.43 16.01
C ASN A 146 20.53 -2.56 15.47
N GLU A 147 20.41 -2.06 14.24
CA GLU A 147 21.39 -1.19 13.60
C GLU A 147 21.19 0.29 13.95
N ARG A 148 20.07 0.65 14.61
CA ARG A 148 19.74 2.03 15.05
C ARG A 148 19.22 2.08 16.49
N LYS A 149 19.95 1.47 17.40
CA LYS A 149 19.56 1.38 18.83
C LYS A 149 19.34 2.75 19.47
N ASP A 150 20.02 3.77 19.01
CA ASP A 150 19.88 5.15 19.50
C ASP A 150 18.50 5.74 19.23
N ASP A 151 17.73 5.20 18.26
CA ASP A 151 16.37 5.63 17.99
C ASP A 151 15.36 5.03 18.98
N ILE A 152 15.70 3.98 19.73
CA ILE A 152 14.77 3.24 20.60
C ILE A 152 14.09 4.16 21.63
N PRO A 153 14.81 5.04 22.37
CA PRO A 153 14.17 5.94 23.33
C PRO A 153 13.12 6.86 22.67
N LEU A 154 13.43 7.39 21.50
CA LEU A 154 12.53 8.27 20.74
C LEU A 154 11.29 7.51 20.25
N LEU A 155 11.46 6.27 19.77
CA LEU A 155 10.36 5.41 19.34
C LEU A 155 9.42 5.07 20.51
N ILE A 156 9.99 4.71 21.68
CA ILE A 156 9.20 4.47 22.90
C ILE A 156 8.38 5.71 23.25
N GLN A 157 9.01 6.88 23.31
CA GLN A 157 8.32 8.13 23.62
C GLN A 157 7.21 8.43 22.62
N TYR A 158 7.45 8.24 21.31
CA TYR A 158 6.44 8.41 20.27
C TYR A 158 5.23 7.51 20.48
N PHE A 159 5.43 6.21 20.69
CA PHE A 159 4.32 5.27 20.87
C PHE A 159 3.55 5.49 22.18
N VAL A 160 4.23 5.82 23.27
CA VAL A 160 3.59 6.19 24.54
C VAL A 160 2.70 7.41 24.36
N ASN A 161 3.20 8.46 23.70
CA ASN A 161 2.44 9.68 23.46
C ASN A 161 1.25 9.45 22.51
N LYS A 162 1.43 8.63 21.49
CA LYS A 162 0.35 8.24 20.58
C LYS A 162 -0.77 7.50 21.34
N ARG A 163 -0.42 6.57 22.21
CA ARG A 163 -1.38 5.82 23.04
C ARG A 163 -2.13 6.72 24.03
N LYS A 164 -1.44 7.65 24.67
CA LYS A 164 -2.07 8.63 25.59
C LYS A 164 -3.11 9.48 24.86
N LYS A 165 -2.79 10.01 23.68
CA LYS A 165 -3.74 10.78 22.86
C LYS A 165 -4.96 9.95 22.47
N THR A 166 -4.79 8.69 22.10
CA THR A 166 -5.88 7.78 21.74
C THR A 166 -6.77 7.49 22.95
N SER A 167 -6.20 7.23 24.14
CA SER A 167 -6.95 6.97 25.37
C SER A 167 -7.76 8.20 25.78
N GLN A 168 -7.18 9.39 25.71
CA GLN A 168 -7.86 10.64 26.02
C GLN A 168 -9.00 10.95 25.04
N TYR A 169 -8.81 10.63 23.77
CA TYR A 169 -9.86 10.76 22.74
C TYR A 169 -11.04 9.83 23.05
N ILE A 170 -10.77 8.57 23.37
CA ILE A 170 -11.81 7.58 23.74
C ILE A 170 -12.58 8.03 24.99
N GLU A 171 -11.87 8.52 26.02
CA GLU A 171 -12.50 9.00 27.26
C GLU A 171 -13.38 10.23 27.01
N ASN A 172 -12.91 11.18 26.23
CA ASN A 172 -13.69 12.34 25.85
C ASN A 172 -14.93 11.98 25.04
N THR A 173 -14.82 11.01 24.13
CA THR A 173 -15.95 10.52 23.32
C THR A 173 -16.98 9.83 24.20
N LYS A 174 -16.57 8.99 25.17
CA LYS A 174 -17.47 8.38 26.15
C LYS A 174 -18.21 9.45 26.96
N LYS A 175 -17.51 10.47 27.46
CA LYS A 175 -18.14 11.57 28.22
C LYS A 175 -19.20 12.33 27.40
N ARG A 176 -18.95 12.56 26.12
CA ARG A 176 -19.94 13.20 25.22
C ARG A 176 -21.17 12.33 24.99
N MET A 177 -20.99 11.04 24.76
CA MET A 177 -22.11 10.09 24.58
C MET A 177 -22.97 9.99 25.85
N PHE A 178 -22.35 9.93 27.04
CA PHE A 178 -23.09 9.91 28.31
C PHE A 178 -23.89 11.19 28.53
N ARG A 179 -23.37 12.37 28.18
CA ARG A 179 -24.12 13.62 28.25
C ARG A 179 -25.35 13.62 27.35
N GLN A 180 -25.18 13.23 26.07
CA GLN A 180 -26.28 13.17 25.11
C GLN A 180 -27.39 12.23 25.58
N LEU A 181 -27.04 11.03 26.04
CA LEU A 181 -28.01 10.08 26.57
C LEU A 181 -28.74 10.61 27.84
N SER A 182 -28.05 11.38 28.68
CA SER A 182 -28.67 11.98 29.87
C SER A 182 -29.65 13.12 29.52
N GLU A 183 -29.38 13.85 28.42
CA GLU A 183 -30.24 14.92 27.92
C GLU A 183 -31.48 14.40 27.18
N GLU A 184 -31.40 13.21 26.58
CA GLU A 184 -32.52 12.56 25.88
C GLU A 184 -33.46 11.81 26.81
N LEU A 185 -33.03 11.52 28.06
CA LEU A 185 -33.84 10.79 29.09
C LEU A 185 -34.50 11.71 30.12
N MET A 186 -34.32 13.01 30.04
CA MET A 186 -34.99 14.03 30.84
C MET A 186 -36.10 14.74 30.05
#